data_f814983db5a8b508e0d4e0c4ee225775
#
_entry.id   f814983db5a8b508e0d4e0c4ee225775
#
_cell.length_a   1.000
_cell.length_b   1.000
_cell.length_c   1.000
_cell.angle_alpha   90.00
_cell.angle_beta   90.00
_cell.angle_gamma   90.00
#
_symmetry.space_group_name_H-M   'P 1'
#
loop_
_entity.id
_entity.type
_entity.pdbx_description
1 polymer ?
#
loop_
_entity_poly.entity_id
_entity_poly.type
_entity_poly.pdbx_seq_one_letter_code
_entity_poly.pdbx_strand_id
1 'polypeptide(L)'
;MGKIIGIDLGTTNSCVAVMEGGKPTVIANQEGARTTPSVVAFTKNGERLIGEPAKRQAVTNAENTISSIKRDMGTDHGRTINGKKYSPQEISAMILQKLKGDAENYLGEKVTEAVITVP
;
A
#
# COMPACT_ATOMS: atom_id res chain seq x y z
N MET A 1 -13.89 -2.62 -20.57
CA MET A 1 -13.41 -3.71 -19.68
C MET A 1 -12.27 -3.23 -18.82
N GLY A 2 -12.26 -3.63 -17.56
CA GLY A 2 -11.18 -3.29 -16.66
C GLY A 2 -9.93 -4.11 -16.93
N LYS A 3 -8.81 -3.64 -16.39
CA LYS A 3 -7.53 -4.34 -16.48
C LYS A 3 -7.32 -5.22 -15.26
N ILE A 4 -6.48 -6.23 -15.42
CA ILE A 4 -6.05 -7.10 -14.34
C ILE A 4 -4.65 -6.68 -13.94
N ILE A 5 -4.43 -6.49 -12.66
CA ILE A 5 -3.10 -6.13 -12.13
C ILE A 5 -2.60 -7.22 -11.20
N GLY A 6 -1.28 -7.27 -11.04
CA GLY A 6 -0.64 -8.09 -10.02
C GLY A 6 -0.08 -7.19 -8.94
N ILE A 7 -0.31 -7.54 -7.69
CA ILE A 7 0.24 -6.83 -6.54
C ILE A 7 1.09 -7.78 -5.73
N ASP A 8 2.33 -7.36 -5.47
CA ASP A 8 3.19 -8.04 -4.51
C ASP A 8 3.19 -7.20 -3.24
N LEU A 9 2.45 -7.67 -2.24
CA LEU A 9 2.36 -7.00 -0.95
C LEU A 9 3.46 -7.51 -0.05
N GLY A 10 4.63 -6.87 -0.13
CA GLY A 10 5.78 -7.24 0.66
C GLY A 10 5.77 -6.64 2.06
N THR A 11 6.60 -7.18 2.94
CA THR A 11 6.72 -6.70 4.31
C THR A 11 7.30 -5.29 4.36
N THR A 12 8.31 -5.02 3.55
CA THR A 12 9.01 -3.73 3.53
C THR A 12 8.57 -2.84 2.39
N ASN A 13 8.43 -3.41 1.20
CA ASN A 13 8.02 -2.70 0.00
C ASN A 13 6.98 -3.51 -0.75
N SER A 14 6.10 -2.81 -1.43
CA SER A 14 5.09 -3.41 -2.29
C SER A 14 5.25 -2.88 -3.71
N CYS A 15 4.77 -3.63 -4.69
CA CYS A 15 4.77 -3.16 -6.07
C CYS A 15 3.51 -3.64 -6.79
N VAL A 16 3.21 -2.98 -7.89
CA VAL A 16 2.08 -3.33 -8.73
C VAL A 16 2.53 -3.43 -10.17
N ALA A 17 2.02 -4.43 -10.88
CA ALA A 17 2.33 -4.66 -12.28
C ALA A 17 1.04 -4.87 -13.07
N VAL A 18 1.10 -4.54 -14.35
CA VAL A 18 0.03 -4.82 -15.30
C VAL A 18 0.56 -5.76 -16.36
N MET A 19 -0.32 -6.60 -16.89
CA MET A 19 0.05 -7.48 -18.01
C MET A 19 -0.06 -6.69 -19.32
N GLU A 20 1.08 -6.49 -19.97
CA GLU A 20 1.15 -5.84 -21.28
C GLU A 20 1.86 -6.76 -22.25
N GLY A 21 1.20 -7.07 -23.36
CA GLY A 21 1.78 -7.95 -24.39
C GLY A 21 2.18 -9.32 -23.87
N GLY A 22 1.45 -9.87 -22.92
CA GLY A 22 1.75 -11.16 -22.31
C GLY A 22 2.85 -11.16 -21.27
N LYS A 23 3.37 -9.98 -20.91
CA LYS A 23 4.44 -9.85 -19.91
C LYS A 23 4.03 -8.90 -18.80
N PRO A 24 4.43 -9.18 -17.54
CA PRO A 24 4.18 -8.25 -16.45
C PRO A 24 5.09 -7.02 -16.57
N THR A 25 4.49 -5.85 -16.43
CA THR A 25 5.22 -4.57 -16.45
C THR A 25 4.96 -3.88 -15.12
N VAL A 26 6.01 -3.64 -14.35
CA VAL A 26 5.90 -2.94 -13.08
C VAL A 26 5.57 -1.48 -13.33
N ILE A 27 4.55 -0.98 -12.64
CA ILE A 27 4.03 0.36 -12.82
C ILE A 27 4.73 1.31 -11.84
N ALA A 28 5.11 2.50 -12.35
CA ALA A 28 5.59 3.57 -11.47
C ALA A 28 4.41 4.15 -10.68
N ASN A 29 4.63 4.42 -9.40
CA ASN A 29 3.62 5.06 -8.57
C ASN A 29 3.59 6.56 -8.79
N GLN A 30 2.73 7.27 -8.06
CA GLN A 30 2.60 8.73 -8.22
C GLN A 30 3.87 9.48 -7.83
N GLU A 31 4.71 8.89 -7.00
CA GLU A 31 6.00 9.44 -6.61
C GLU A 31 7.10 9.13 -7.61
N GLY A 32 6.79 8.44 -8.69
CA GLY A 32 7.74 8.11 -9.75
C GLY A 32 8.61 6.88 -9.46
N ALA A 33 8.32 6.14 -8.40
CA ALA A 33 9.08 4.94 -8.03
C ALA A 33 8.34 3.68 -8.43
N ARG A 34 9.07 2.60 -8.68
CA ARG A 34 8.49 1.30 -9.03
C ARG A 34 8.13 0.44 -7.82
N THR A 35 8.58 0.83 -6.65
CA THR A 35 8.17 0.19 -5.40
C THR A 35 7.54 1.23 -4.49
N THR A 36 6.61 0.76 -3.66
CA THR A 36 5.94 1.60 -2.68
C THR A 36 6.26 1.05 -1.31
N PRO A 37 6.88 1.85 -0.43
CA PRO A 37 7.11 1.37 0.94
C PRO A 37 5.81 0.92 1.58
N SER A 38 5.84 -0.23 2.27
CA SER A 38 4.67 -0.78 2.94
C SER A 38 4.50 -0.11 4.30
N VAL A 39 4.29 1.21 4.27
CA VAL A 39 4.24 2.07 5.46
C VAL A 39 2.98 2.91 5.39
N VAL A 40 2.26 2.99 6.50
CA VAL A 40 1.07 3.84 6.65
C VAL A 40 1.29 4.72 7.88
N ALA A 41 0.97 6.01 7.74
CA ALA A 41 1.09 6.95 8.85
C ALA A 41 -0.14 7.84 8.90
N PHE A 42 -0.40 8.40 10.07
CA PHE A 42 -1.48 9.34 10.29
C PHE A 42 -0.92 10.62 10.87
N THR A 43 -1.27 11.76 10.27
CA THR A 43 -0.86 13.05 10.78
C THR A 43 -1.72 13.45 11.97
N LYS A 44 -1.31 14.53 12.66
CA LYS A 44 -2.08 15.06 13.78
C LYS A 44 -3.47 15.54 13.35
N ASN A 45 -3.61 15.91 12.09
CA ASN A 45 -4.89 16.36 11.53
C ASN A 45 -5.77 15.21 11.05
N GLY A 46 -5.32 13.97 11.24
CA GLY A 46 -6.05 12.80 10.79
C GLY A 46 -5.85 12.43 9.34
N GLU A 47 -4.95 13.08 8.63
CA GLU A 47 -4.62 12.69 7.27
C GLU A 47 -3.85 11.39 7.24
N ARG A 48 -4.16 10.56 6.26
CA ARG A 48 -3.51 9.26 6.06
C ARG A 48 -2.44 9.39 5.00
N LEU A 49 -1.22 8.96 5.35
CA LEU A 49 -0.09 8.91 4.43
C LEU A 49 0.25 7.45 4.16
N ILE A 50 0.52 7.10 2.92
CA ILE A 50 0.84 5.72 2.52
C ILE A 50 2.04 5.76 1.58
N GLY A 51 3.01 4.85 1.82
CA GLY A 51 4.17 4.72 0.98
C GLY A 51 5.27 5.70 1.33
N GLU A 52 5.90 6.30 0.34
CA GLU A 52 7.04 7.18 0.53
C GLU A 52 6.77 8.36 1.46
N PRO A 53 5.63 9.07 1.33
CA PRO A 53 5.34 10.16 2.27
C PRO A 53 5.28 9.68 3.73
N ALA A 54 4.71 8.49 3.95
CA ALA A 54 4.65 7.92 5.30
C ALA A 54 6.05 7.57 5.81
N LYS A 55 6.88 6.98 4.96
CA LYS A 55 8.24 6.58 5.32
C LYS A 55 9.11 7.79 5.68
N ARG A 56 8.99 8.90 4.93
CA ARG A 56 9.80 10.09 5.14
C ARG A 56 9.61 10.73 6.51
N GLN A 57 8.40 10.66 7.05
CA GLN A 57 8.09 11.27 8.35
C GLN A 57 8.10 10.26 9.50
N ALA A 58 8.52 9.01 9.25
CA ALA A 58 8.46 7.94 10.25
C ALA A 58 9.25 8.26 11.51
N VAL A 59 10.42 8.87 11.37
CA VAL A 59 11.27 9.20 12.52
C VAL A 59 10.62 10.26 13.43
N THR A 60 9.99 11.27 12.82
CA THR A 60 9.37 12.36 13.57
C THR A 60 7.97 12.06 14.07
N ASN A 61 7.37 10.97 13.61
CA ASN A 61 5.99 10.59 13.93
C ASN A 61 5.89 9.08 14.17
N ALA A 62 6.84 8.50 14.86
CA ALA A 62 6.96 7.05 15.00
C ALA A 62 5.72 6.40 15.63
N GLU A 63 5.07 7.07 16.57
CA GLU A 63 3.91 6.53 17.27
C GLU A 63 2.71 6.32 16.34
N ASN A 64 2.60 7.13 15.32
CA ASN A 64 1.48 7.09 14.37
C ASN A 64 1.89 6.56 13.00
N THR A 65 3.02 5.86 12.93
CA THR A 65 3.53 5.26 11.70
C THR A 65 3.61 3.75 11.87
N ILE A 66 3.03 3.02 10.91
CA ILE A 66 2.99 1.56 10.93
C ILE A 66 3.78 1.03 9.75
N SER A 67 4.79 0.22 10.04
CA SER A 67 5.57 -0.47 9.02
C SER A 67 5.57 -1.96 9.32
N SER A 68 5.81 -2.77 8.29
CA SER A 68 5.90 -4.23 8.43
C SER A 68 4.65 -4.89 9.03
N ILE A 69 3.48 -4.27 8.87
CA ILE A 69 2.23 -4.76 9.45
C ILE A 69 1.86 -6.15 8.94
N LYS A 70 2.35 -6.51 7.77
CA LYS A 70 2.07 -7.81 7.16
C LYS A 70 2.51 -8.98 8.04
N ARG A 71 3.52 -8.77 8.89
CA ARG A 71 3.97 -9.80 9.83
C ARG A 71 2.89 -10.15 10.85
N ASP A 72 1.99 -9.19 11.10
CA ASP A 72 0.92 -9.35 12.09
C ASP A 72 -0.40 -9.82 11.47
N MET A 73 -0.41 -10.07 10.14
CA MET A 73 -1.61 -10.57 9.47
C MET A 73 -2.05 -11.91 10.06
N GLY A 74 -3.35 -12.03 10.32
CA GLY A 74 -3.89 -13.22 10.94
C GLY A 74 -3.80 -13.27 12.46
N THR A 75 -3.29 -12.19 13.08
CA THR A 75 -3.21 -12.05 14.54
C THR A 75 -4.13 -10.93 15.00
N ASP A 76 -4.24 -10.78 16.32
CA ASP A 76 -5.00 -9.68 16.93
C ASP A 76 -4.12 -8.47 17.23
N HIS A 77 -2.91 -8.43 16.70
CA HIS A 77 -1.93 -7.38 16.98
C HIS A 77 -2.21 -6.11 16.18
N GLY A 78 -3.33 -5.44 16.48
CA GLY A 78 -3.64 -4.14 15.89
C GLY A 78 -2.84 -3.01 16.51
N ARG A 79 -2.94 -1.84 15.90
CA ARG A 79 -2.31 -0.62 16.39
C ARG A 79 -3.38 0.42 16.71
N THR A 80 -3.18 1.15 17.79
CA THR A 80 -4.08 2.26 18.16
C THR A 80 -3.42 3.57 17.76
N ILE A 81 -4.12 4.34 16.92
CA ILE A 81 -3.62 5.61 16.40
C ILE A 81 -4.71 6.66 16.57
N ASN A 82 -4.39 7.77 17.22
CA ASN A 82 -5.34 8.85 17.46
C ASN A 82 -6.64 8.36 18.15
N GLY A 83 -6.51 7.38 19.04
CA GLY A 83 -7.65 6.82 19.77
C GLY A 83 -8.45 5.77 19.02
N LYS A 84 -8.09 5.45 17.80
CA LYS A 84 -8.77 4.42 17.01
C LYS A 84 -7.86 3.22 16.80
N LYS A 85 -8.39 2.03 17.01
CA LYS A 85 -7.65 0.79 16.78
C LYS A 85 -7.80 0.34 15.33
N TYR A 86 -6.66 0.07 14.69
CA TYR A 86 -6.61 -0.47 13.33
C TYR A 86 -6.08 -1.90 13.36
N SER A 87 -6.75 -2.80 12.68
CA SER A 87 -6.27 -4.18 12.53
C SER A 87 -5.19 -4.25 11.45
N PRO A 88 -4.35 -5.30 11.46
CA PRO A 88 -3.38 -5.51 10.38
C PRO A 88 -4.06 -5.56 9.00
N GLN A 89 -5.23 -6.17 8.92
CA GLN A 89 -5.99 -6.27 7.68
C GLN A 89 -6.44 -4.91 7.18
N GLU A 90 -6.89 -4.01 8.06
CA GLU A 90 -7.28 -2.66 7.69
C GLU A 90 -6.10 -1.87 7.15
N ILE A 91 -4.92 -1.98 7.76
CA ILE A 91 -3.72 -1.30 7.30
C ILE A 91 -3.27 -1.83 5.94
N SER A 92 -3.31 -3.15 5.76
CA SER A 92 -2.98 -3.76 4.48
C SER A 92 -3.94 -3.31 3.38
N ALA A 93 -5.24 -3.20 3.69
CA ALA A 93 -6.23 -2.70 2.75
C ALA A 93 -5.94 -1.27 2.30
N MET A 94 -5.44 -0.43 3.20
CA MET A 94 -5.05 0.94 2.85
C MET A 94 -3.90 0.96 1.83
N ILE A 95 -2.92 0.09 2.00
CA ILE A 95 -1.80 -0.03 1.06
C ILE A 95 -2.32 -0.52 -0.29
N LEU A 96 -3.20 -1.53 -0.29
CA LEU A 96 -3.79 -2.06 -1.52
C LEU A 96 -4.59 -1.00 -2.28
N GLN A 97 -5.33 -0.16 -1.57
CA GLN A 97 -6.10 0.92 -2.19
C GLN A 97 -5.19 1.94 -2.87
N LYS A 98 -4.06 2.27 -2.24
CA LYS A 98 -3.09 3.18 -2.86
C LYS A 98 -2.51 2.57 -4.13
N LEU A 99 -2.11 1.30 -4.08
CA LEU A 99 -1.54 0.63 -5.25
C LEU A 99 -2.56 0.54 -6.38
N LYS A 100 -3.81 0.27 -6.07
CA LYS A 100 -4.88 0.26 -7.05
C LYS A 100 -5.06 1.64 -7.69
N GLY A 101 -5.06 2.69 -6.88
CA GLY A 101 -5.16 4.06 -7.37
C GLY A 101 -4.01 4.44 -8.29
N ASP A 102 -2.79 4.09 -7.93
CA ASP A 102 -1.61 4.33 -8.76
C ASP A 102 -1.72 3.60 -10.10
N ALA A 103 -2.20 2.36 -10.08
CA ALA A 103 -2.39 1.57 -11.30
C ALA A 103 -3.47 2.20 -12.20
N GLU A 104 -4.58 2.63 -11.62
CA GLU A 104 -5.65 3.27 -12.38
C GLU A 104 -5.19 4.58 -13.01
N ASN A 105 -4.39 5.36 -12.28
CA ASN A 105 -3.81 6.60 -12.82
C ASN A 105 -2.85 6.31 -13.97
N TYR A 106 -2.03 5.28 -13.84
CA TYR A 106 -1.09 4.89 -14.89
C TYR A 106 -1.82 4.42 -16.15
N LEU A 107 -2.85 3.58 -15.97
CA LEU A 107 -3.56 2.97 -17.09
C LEU A 107 -4.61 3.89 -17.70
N GLY A 108 -5.09 4.89 -16.96
CA GLY A 108 -6.17 5.75 -17.40
C GLY A 108 -7.51 5.06 -17.43
N GLU A 109 -7.67 3.94 -16.75
CA GLU A 109 -8.93 3.20 -16.67
C GLU A 109 -9.05 2.46 -15.34
N LYS A 110 -10.26 2.00 -15.03
CA LYS A 110 -10.51 1.28 -13.78
C LYS A 110 -9.88 -0.10 -13.79
N VAL A 111 -9.37 -0.51 -12.63
CA VAL A 111 -8.90 -1.85 -12.37
C VAL A 111 -10.04 -2.63 -11.72
N THR A 112 -10.40 -3.77 -12.33
CA THR A 112 -11.52 -4.59 -11.87
C THR A 112 -11.07 -5.87 -11.17
N GLU A 113 -9.84 -6.33 -11.41
CA GLU A 113 -9.33 -7.55 -10.82
C GLU A 113 -7.87 -7.39 -10.45
N ALA A 114 -7.46 -8.04 -9.38
CA ALA A 114 -6.07 -8.06 -8.94
C ALA A 114 -5.69 -9.44 -8.45
N VAL A 115 -4.48 -9.88 -8.80
CA VAL A 115 -3.86 -11.06 -8.22
C VAL A 115 -2.87 -10.57 -7.18
N ILE A 116 -3.06 -10.95 -5.94
CA ILE A 116 -2.25 -10.46 -4.83
C ILE A 116 -1.39 -11.60 -4.30
N THR A 117 -0.06 -11.39 -4.31
CA THR A 117 0.86 -12.34 -3.71
C THR A 117 1.23 -11.89 -2.30
N VAL A 118 1.33 -12.87 -1.41
CA VAL A 118 1.72 -12.65 -0.01
C VAL A 118 2.85 -13.61 0.31
N PRO A 119 3.78 -13.23 1.21
CA PRO A 119 4.87 -14.13 1.60
C PRO A 119 4.37 -15.37 2.31
#